data_221414bc419291da17792fbfd2b03a89
#
_entry.id   221414bc419291da17792fbfd2b03a89
#
_cell.length_a   1.000
_cell.length_b   1.000
_cell.length_c   1.000
_cell.angle_alpha   90.00
_cell.angle_beta   90.00
_cell.angle_gamma   90.00
#
_symmetry.space_group_name_H-M   'P 1'
#
loop_
_entity.id
_entity.type
_entity.pdbx_description
1 polymer ?
#
loop_
_entity_poly.entity_id
_entity_poly.type
_entity_poly.pdbx_seq_one_letter_code
_entity_poly.pdbx_strand_id
1 'polypeptide(L)'
;MNAVRLEWDHVGIPTVEVQPDETFVEATRVWVTNPRNHPQNLEFLRYEDDSPVTGLLRDQPHVAYRVPMGTLDALMEAADEVLLEPWEAQKDVVRVGFVRQDGACIEYMEYMGDPAAWFPAERGES
;
A
#
# COMPACT_ATOMS: atom_id res chain seq x y z
N MET A 1 27.79 -5.76 1.02
CA MET A 1 26.56 -5.33 1.55
C MET A 1 25.40 -5.96 0.85
N ASN A 2 24.46 -6.45 1.58
CA ASN A 2 23.33 -7.12 0.99
C ASN A 2 22.15 -6.19 0.93
N ALA A 3 21.65 -6.00 -0.26
CA ALA A 3 20.44 -5.22 -0.42
C ALA A 3 19.24 -6.13 -0.15
N VAL A 4 18.20 -5.56 0.44
CA VAL A 4 16.96 -6.29 0.62
C VAL A 4 16.32 -6.46 -0.75
N ARG A 5 15.84 -7.65 -1.03
CA ARG A 5 15.18 -7.91 -2.28
C ARG A 5 13.80 -7.31 -2.29
N LEU A 6 13.55 -6.45 -3.25
CA LEU A 6 12.25 -5.81 -3.41
C LEU A 6 11.56 -6.40 -4.64
N GLU A 7 10.30 -6.79 -4.45
CA GLU A 7 9.50 -7.28 -5.56
C GLU A 7 8.32 -6.35 -5.76
N TRP A 8 8.17 -5.83 -6.96
CA TRP A 8 7.09 -4.88 -7.24
C TRP A 8 5.72 -5.52 -7.02
N ASP A 9 4.82 -4.79 -6.38
CA ASP A 9 3.47 -5.27 -6.13
C ASP A 9 2.43 -4.46 -6.92
N HIS A 10 2.41 -3.15 -6.75
CA HIS A 10 1.42 -2.31 -7.43
C HIS A 10 1.83 -0.84 -7.37
N VAL A 11 1.07 0.00 -8.06
CA VAL A 11 1.20 1.45 -7.96
C VAL A 11 -0.11 2.00 -7.43
N GLY A 12 -0.05 2.85 -6.42
CA GLY A 12 -1.23 3.53 -5.88
C GLY A 12 -1.33 4.93 -6.46
N ILE A 13 -2.53 5.30 -6.91
CA ILE A 13 -2.76 6.57 -7.57
C ILE A 13 -3.89 7.31 -6.87
N PRO A 14 -3.62 8.48 -6.27
CA PRO A 14 -4.69 9.27 -5.66
C PRO A 14 -5.66 9.77 -6.73
N THR A 15 -6.94 9.78 -6.40
CA THR A 15 -7.97 10.28 -7.30
C THR A 15 -9.07 10.93 -6.48
N VAL A 16 -9.82 11.83 -7.09
CA VAL A 16 -11.01 12.40 -6.46
C VAL A 16 -12.29 11.79 -7.04
N GLU A 17 -12.13 10.92 -8.03
CA GLU A 17 -13.28 10.33 -8.71
C GLU A 17 -13.66 9.00 -8.12
N VAL A 18 -14.95 8.78 -7.91
CA VAL A 18 -15.45 7.50 -7.41
C VAL A 18 -15.10 6.40 -8.42
N GLN A 19 -14.53 5.32 -7.92
CA GLN A 19 -14.15 4.19 -8.76
C GLN A 19 -15.13 3.04 -8.54
N PRO A 20 -15.33 2.18 -9.53
CA PRO A 20 -16.14 0.98 -9.31
C PRO A 20 -15.44 0.07 -8.30
N ASP A 21 -16.25 -0.59 -7.49
CA ASP A 21 -15.74 -1.60 -6.56
C ASP A 21 -14.75 -1.09 -5.52
N GLU A 22 -14.95 0.13 -5.06
CA GLU A 22 -14.12 0.66 -3.97
C GLU A 22 -14.41 -0.05 -2.66
N THR A 23 -13.38 -0.21 -1.85
CA THR A 23 -13.49 -0.71 -0.47
C THR A 23 -13.00 0.37 0.47
N PHE A 24 -13.74 0.63 1.55
CA PHE A 24 -13.34 1.66 2.50
C PHE A 24 -12.39 1.10 3.54
N VAL A 25 -11.27 1.79 3.76
CA VAL A 25 -10.30 1.43 4.77
C VAL A 25 -10.45 2.40 5.93
N GLU A 26 -10.98 1.91 7.04
CA GLU A 26 -11.33 2.77 8.18
C GLU A 26 -10.11 3.48 8.78
N ALA A 27 -9.01 2.78 8.95
CA ALA A 27 -7.83 3.34 9.62
C ALA A 27 -7.31 4.59 8.94
N THR A 28 -7.36 4.64 7.63
CA THR A 28 -6.84 5.77 6.86
C THR A 28 -7.93 6.59 6.21
N ARG A 29 -9.17 6.17 6.37
CA ARG A 29 -10.37 6.82 5.82
C ARG A 29 -10.20 7.10 4.33
N VAL A 30 -9.92 6.03 3.59
CA VAL A 30 -9.68 6.09 2.15
C VAL A 30 -10.47 4.99 1.46
N TRP A 31 -10.98 5.29 0.28
CA TRP A 31 -11.62 4.29 -0.56
C TRP A 31 -10.58 3.79 -1.55
N VAL A 32 -10.39 2.48 -1.61
CA VAL A 32 -9.34 1.89 -2.46
C VAL A 32 -9.93 0.84 -3.39
N THR A 33 -9.33 0.72 -4.57
CA THR A 33 -9.68 -0.34 -5.49
C THR A 33 -8.70 -1.49 -5.33
N ASN A 34 -9.06 -2.65 -5.86
CA ASN A 34 -8.22 -3.83 -5.78
C ASN A 34 -7.26 -3.87 -6.97
N PRO A 35 -5.95 -3.67 -6.75
CA PRO A 35 -5.01 -3.66 -7.88
C PRO A 35 -4.92 -5.01 -8.60
N ARG A 36 -5.30 -6.13 -7.91
CA ARG A 36 -5.30 -7.44 -8.55
C ARG A 36 -6.29 -7.52 -9.70
N ASN A 37 -7.33 -6.65 -9.70
CA ASN A 37 -8.33 -6.65 -10.75
C ASN A 37 -8.00 -5.67 -11.88
N HIS A 38 -6.88 -4.99 -11.80
CA HIS A 38 -6.47 -4.02 -12.82
C HIS A 38 -5.34 -4.63 -13.66
N PRO A 39 -5.40 -4.52 -14.99
CA PRO A 39 -4.39 -5.17 -15.83
C PRO A 39 -2.96 -4.70 -15.60
N GLN A 40 -2.77 -3.50 -15.05
CA GLN A 40 -1.44 -3.00 -14.74
C GLN A 40 -1.20 -2.89 -13.25
N ASN A 41 -2.03 -3.55 -12.44
CA ASN A 41 -1.93 -3.51 -11.00
C ASN A 41 -1.93 -2.09 -10.45
N LEU A 42 -2.87 -1.28 -10.93
CA LEU A 42 -3.04 0.06 -10.38
C LEU A 42 -4.12 0.04 -9.30
N GLU A 43 -3.83 0.67 -8.17
CA GLU A 43 -4.77 0.85 -7.09
C GLU A 43 -5.14 2.31 -7.03
N PHE A 44 -6.42 2.64 -7.05
CA PHE A 44 -6.86 4.03 -6.95
C PHE A 44 -7.29 4.32 -5.52
N LEU A 45 -6.86 5.47 -4.99
CA LEU A 45 -7.11 5.84 -3.62
C LEU A 45 -7.85 7.17 -3.59
N ARG A 46 -9.05 7.16 -3.03
CA ARG A 46 -9.88 8.35 -2.91
C ARG A 46 -10.05 8.65 -1.43
N TYR A 47 -9.34 9.67 -0.94
CA TYR A 47 -9.32 9.98 0.48
C TYR A 47 -10.53 10.81 0.87
N GLU A 48 -11.11 10.48 2.04
CA GLU A 48 -12.16 11.32 2.62
C GLU A 48 -11.53 12.63 3.11
N ASP A 49 -12.34 13.68 3.20
CA ASP A 49 -11.82 14.97 3.63
C ASP A 49 -11.25 14.91 5.04
N ASP A 50 -11.77 14.03 5.89
CA ASP A 50 -11.31 13.89 7.27
C ASP A 50 -10.29 12.77 7.45
N SER A 51 -9.69 12.30 6.37
CA SER A 51 -8.64 11.28 6.50
C SER A 51 -7.47 11.84 7.30
N PRO A 52 -6.87 11.03 8.19
CA PRO A 52 -5.68 11.48 8.91
C PRO A 52 -4.43 11.53 8.04
N VAL A 53 -4.48 10.96 6.83
CA VAL A 53 -3.34 10.94 5.94
C VAL A 53 -3.24 12.29 5.23
N THR A 54 -2.06 12.90 5.26
CA THR A 54 -1.82 14.19 4.65
C THR A 54 -0.46 14.18 3.95
N GLY A 55 -0.18 15.23 3.18
CA GLY A 55 1.12 15.44 2.55
C GLY A 55 1.37 14.49 1.40
N LEU A 56 2.62 14.07 1.27
CA LEU A 56 3.09 13.32 0.10
C LEU A 56 2.28 12.06 -0.17
N LEU A 57 1.99 11.31 0.88
CA LEU A 57 1.25 10.05 0.73
C LEU A 57 -0.14 10.29 0.16
N ARG A 58 -0.79 11.36 0.55
CA ARG A 58 -2.13 11.66 0.06
C ARG A 58 -2.10 12.25 -1.33
N ASP A 59 -1.10 13.06 -1.61
CA ASP A 59 -1.09 13.89 -2.81
C ASP A 59 -0.42 13.28 -4.02
N GLN A 60 0.41 12.28 -3.83
CA GLN A 60 1.21 11.73 -4.93
C GLN A 60 1.03 10.23 -5.06
N PRO A 61 1.30 9.67 -6.25
CA PRO A 61 1.29 8.23 -6.40
C PRO A 61 2.38 7.58 -5.54
N HIS A 62 2.16 6.33 -5.16
CA HIS A 62 3.19 5.56 -4.48
C HIS A 62 3.44 4.26 -5.21
N VAL A 63 4.66 3.73 -5.05
CA VAL A 63 5.02 2.43 -5.61
C VAL A 63 5.15 1.46 -4.46
N ALA A 64 4.49 0.31 -4.56
CA ALA A 64 4.48 -0.68 -3.50
C ALA A 64 5.36 -1.87 -3.85
N TYR A 65 6.15 -2.31 -2.88
CA TYR A 65 7.04 -3.46 -3.03
C TYR A 65 6.80 -4.46 -1.93
N ARG A 66 6.87 -5.73 -2.27
CA ARG A 66 6.88 -6.82 -1.31
C ARG A 66 8.28 -6.94 -0.73
N VAL A 67 8.37 -7.12 0.57
CA VAL A 67 9.66 -7.28 1.22
C VAL A 67 9.66 -8.59 2.02
N PRO A 68 10.84 -9.18 2.26
CA PRO A 68 10.90 -10.41 3.03
C PRO A 68 10.41 -10.23 4.45
N MET A 69 9.86 -11.30 5.01
CA MET A 69 9.39 -11.30 6.39
C MET A 69 10.53 -10.88 7.32
N GLY A 70 10.24 -10.03 8.25
CA GLY A 70 11.21 -9.56 9.24
C GLY A 70 12.06 -8.37 8.80
N THR A 71 11.84 -7.81 7.60
CA THR A 71 12.67 -6.71 7.10
C THR A 71 11.98 -5.35 7.13
N LEU A 72 10.67 -5.30 7.35
CA LEU A 72 9.94 -4.04 7.23
C LEU A 72 10.47 -2.97 8.17
N ASP A 73 10.65 -3.29 9.45
CA ASP A 73 11.05 -2.29 10.42
C ASP A 73 12.42 -1.68 10.09
N ALA A 74 13.37 -2.48 9.62
CA ALA A 74 14.68 -1.98 9.26
C ALA A 74 14.61 -1.08 8.02
N LEU A 75 13.76 -1.43 7.05
CA LEU A 75 13.60 -0.58 5.88
C LEU A 75 12.96 0.76 6.26
N MET A 76 12.00 0.74 7.18
CA MET A 76 11.38 1.98 7.64
C MET A 76 12.41 2.88 8.32
N GLU A 77 13.27 2.28 9.16
CA GLU A 77 14.29 3.04 9.85
C GLU A 77 15.32 3.65 8.93
N ALA A 78 15.64 2.97 7.85
CA ALA A 78 16.66 3.44 6.91
C ALA A 78 16.14 4.47 5.91
N ALA A 79 14.82 4.72 5.87
CA ALA A 79 14.25 5.63 4.90
C ALA A 79 14.52 7.09 5.26
N ASP A 80 14.33 7.98 4.29
CA ASP A 80 14.52 9.40 4.53
C ASP A 80 13.49 9.96 5.49
N GLU A 81 12.27 9.47 5.41
CA GLU A 81 11.18 9.94 6.27
C GLU A 81 10.10 8.87 6.33
N VAL A 82 9.55 8.61 7.51
CA VAL A 82 8.41 7.70 7.65
C VAL A 82 7.14 8.53 7.46
N LEU A 83 6.34 8.14 6.48
CA LEU A 83 5.08 8.83 6.20
C LEU A 83 3.91 8.19 6.94
N LEU A 84 3.97 6.88 7.14
CA LEU A 84 2.94 6.17 7.88
C LEU A 84 3.59 4.94 8.52
N GLU A 85 3.51 4.86 9.84
CA GLU A 85 4.14 3.76 10.58
C GLU A 85 3.53 2.41 10.23
N PRO A 86 4.27 1.33 10.35
CA PRO A 86 3.76 0.02 9.97
C PRO A 86 2.51 -0.39 10.75
N TRP A 87 1.56 -0.98 10.05
CA TRP A 87 0.38 -1.58 10.69
C TRP A 87 -0.11 -2.74 9.82
N GLU A 88 -0.96 -3.58 10.40
CA GLU A 88 -1.56 -4.67 9.63
C GLU A 88 -2.68 -4.10 8.78
N ALA A 89 -2.39 -3.84 7.51
CA ALA A 89 -3.37 -3.28 6.60
C ALA A 89 -4.50 -4.29 6.34
N GLN A 90 -4.18 -5.57 6.37
CA GLN A 90 -5.18 -6.62 6.33
C GLN A 90 -4.76 -7.66 7.35
N LYS A 91 -5.62 -7.91 8.32
CA LYS A 91 -5.30 -8.76 9.46
C LYS A 91 -4.79 -10.13 9.01
N ASP A 92 -3.69 -10.55 9.61
CA ASP A 92 -3.06 -11.84 9.37
C ASP A 92 -2.58 -12.05 7.93
N VAL A 93 -2.55 -11.00 7.13
CA VAL A 93 -2.13 -11.10 5.73
C VAL A 93 -0.90 -10.24 5.46
N VAL A 94 -0.95 -8.94 5.78
CA VAL A 94 0.14 -8.05 5.40
C VAL A 94 0.29 -6.88 6.36
N ARG A 95 1.53 -6.60 6.72
CA ARG A 95 1.89 -5.36 7.41
C ARG A 95 2.46 -4.42 6.38
N VAL A 96 2.08 -3.17 6.42
CA VAL A 96 2.59 -2.18 5.47
C VAL A 96 3.08 -0.94 6.17
N GLY A 97 4.01 -0.25 5.55
CA GLY A 97 4.43 1.07 5.98
C GLY A 97 4.76 1.91 4.78
N PHE A 98 4.67 3.22 4.94
CA PHE A 98 4.94 4.15 3.85
C PHE A 98 6.07 5.07 4.23
N VAL A 99 6.97 5.31 3.28
CA VAL A 99 8.15 6.16 3.51
C VAL A 99 8.36 7.09 2.34
N ARG A 100 9.13 8.15 2.57
CA ARG A 100 9.71 8.94 1.50
C ARG A 100 11.15 8.47 1.31
N GLN A 101 11.50 8.16 0.08
CA GLN A 101 12.84 7.71 -0.23
C GLN A 101 13.26 8.36 -1.54
N ASP A 102 14.30 9.17 -1.51
CA ASP A 102 14.78 9.88 -2.68
C ASP A 102 13.68 10.71 -3.34
N GLY A 103 12.81 11.28 -2.53
CA GLY A 103 11.69 12.10 -3.01
C GLY A 103 10.46 11.34 -3.44
N ALA A 104 10.53 10.01 -3.49
CA ALA A 104 9.40 9.19 -3.92
C ALA A 104 8.62 8.64 -2.72
N CYS A 105 7.34 8.42 -2.91
CA CYS A 105 6.50 7.79 -1.90
C CYS A 105 6.51 6.28 -2.15
N ILE A 106 6.99 5.52 -1.18
CA ILE A 106 7.18 4.07 -1.31
C ILE A 106 6.37 3.36 -0.22
N GLU A 107 5.68 2.31 -0.61
CA GLU A 107 5.01 1.43 0.33
C GLU A 107 5.78 0.12 0.41
N TYR A 108 6.09 -0.34 1.62
CA TYR A 108 6.68 -1.66 1.80
C TYR A 108 5.62 -2.58 2.37
N MET A 109 5.48 -3.76 1.77
CA MET A 109 4.46 -4.73 2.14
C MET A 109 5.14 -6.02 2.61
N GLU A 110 5.03 -6.29 3.91
CA GLU A 110 5.60 -7.50 4.49
C GLU A 110 4.47 -8.49 4.67
N TYR A 111 4.39 -9.48 3.79
CA TYR A 111 3.30 -10.45 3.83
C TYR A 111 3.57 -11.50 4.90
N MET A 112 2.50 -11.87 5.61
CA MET A 112 2.58 -12.88 6.64
C MET A 112 2.17 -14.24 6.10
N GLY A 113 1.93 -14.33 4.80
CA GLY A 113 1.55 -15.56 4.13
C GLY A 113 1.48 -15.33 2.64
N ASP A 114 0.52 -15.95 1.96
CA ASP A 114 0.41 -15.86 0.52
C ASP A 114 -0.02 -14.45 0.10
N PRO A 115 0.78 -13.73 -0.70
CA PRO A 115 0.38 -12.40 -1.18
C PRO A 115 -0.95 -12.38 -1.94
N ALA A 116 -1.38 -13.50 -2.50
CA ALA A 116 -2.66 -13.56 -3.19
C ALA A 116 -3.83 -13.35 -2.25
N ALA A 117 -3.63 -13.48 -0.94
CA ALA A 117 -4.69 -13.26 0.04
C ALA A 117 -4.98 -11.77 0.27
N TRP A 118 -4.11 -10.88 -0.17
CA TRP A 118 -4.33 -9.44 -0.04
C TRP A 118 -5.25 -9.01 -1.17
N PHE A 119 -6.40 -8.42 -0.81
CA PHE A 119 -7.43 -8.08 -1.77
C PHE A 119 -7.68 -9.29 -2.66
N PRO A 120 -8.17 -10.40 -2.11
CA PRO A 120 -8.42 -11.56 -2.95
C PRO A 120 -9.41 -11.17 -4.03
N ALA A 121 -9.12 -11.61 -5.22
CA ALA A 121 -9.95 -11.26 -6.34
C ALA A 121 -11.34 -11.76 -6.08
N GLU A 122 -12.32 -10.88 -6.28
CA GLU A 122 -13.61 -11.25 -5.97
C GLU A 122 -14.17 -12.04 -6.89
N ARG A 123 -13.64 -12.17 -7.73
CA ARG A 123 -14.07 -12.83 -8.65
C ARG A 123 -14.75 -13.82 -8.58
N GLY A 124 -15.09 -13.89 -8.66
CA GLY A 124 -15.66 -14.47 -8.63
C GLY A 124 -16.19 -15.02 -8.04
N GLU A 125 -16.07 -14.88 -7.72
CA GLU A 125 -16.40 -15.21 -7.11
C GLU A 125 -17.28 -15.28 -7.00
N SER A 126 -17.44 -15.18 -7.37
CA SER A 126 -18.04 -15.26 -7.22
C SER A 126 -18.44 -15.60 -7.53
#